data_1265548494f21ba36810d7df5d520296
#
_entry.id   1265548494f21ba36810d7df5d520296
#
_cell.length_a   1.000
_cell.length_b   1.000
_cell.length_c   1.000
_cell.angle_alpha   90.00
_cell.angle_beta   90.00
_cell.angle_gamma   90.00
#
_symmetry.space_group_name_H-M   'P 1'
#
loop_
_entity.id
_entity.type
_entity.pdbx_description
1 polymer ?
#
loop_
_entity_poly.entity_id
_entity_poly.type
_entity_poly.pdbx_seq_one_letter_code
_entity_poly.pdbx_strand_id
1 'polypeptide(L)'
;MATLKIAPTLLNSFDFYIGCPESWKVKAYEGLVSTIKRAPFKPTPEITKGLNFEDQVQKRVEGCLQFGWKNHELPGSTEFKIVVDRCMYGKFQVWGERTYDVPGYGKVKTAGKADVLFPKGSDHFQYGKIIDIKTTGNFKDERKYTESWQPLVYGMFWEIPYFQFLVAVWEDTGSTKIKSLKAINMKLDLETAEERIVNQITNFYTWLNLNGLWEDYFHTYCKNPR
;
A
#
# COMPACT_ATOMS: atom_id res chain seq x y z
N MET A 1 -21.66 -8.84 -17.41
CA MET A 1 -20.79 -7.67 -17.60
C MET A 1 -19.49 -7.89 -16.82
N ALA A 2 -18.33 -7.49 -17.37
CA ALA A 2 -17.09 -7.57 -16.64
C ALA A 2 -17.12 -6.57 -15.47
N THR A 3 -16.63 -7.01 -14.29
CA THR A 3 -16.55 -6.12 -13.11
C THR A 3 -15.37 -5.17 -13.28
N LEU A 4 -15.62 -3.87 -13.21
CA LEU A 4 -14.56 -2.88 -13.18
C LEU A 4 -13.69 -3.06 -11.92
N LYS A 5 -12.37 -2.91 -12.05
CA LYS A 5 -11.42 -3.13 -10.95
C LYS A 5 -10.39 -2.01 -10.90
N ILE A 6 -10.05 -1.55 -9.72
CA ILE A 6 -9.00 -0.56 -9.52
C ILE A 6 -8.14 -0.91 -8.31
N ALA A 7 -6.83 -0.73 -8.44
CA ALA A 7 -5.89 -0.92 -7.33
C ALA A 7 -5.57 0.42 -6.65
N PRO A 8 -5.32 0.45 -5.33
CA PRO A 8 -4.90 1.68 -4.63
C PRO A 8 -3.65 2.33 -5.24
N THR A 9 -2.71 1.52 -5.73
CA THR A 9 -1.50 2.01 -6.39
C THR A 9 -1.79 2.79 -7.67
N LEU A 10 -2.85 2.42 -8.39
CA LEU A 10 -3.25 3.14 -9.60
C LEU A 10 -3.86 4.51 -9.25
N LEU A 11 -4.65 4.58 -8.16
CA LEU A 11 -5.15 5.86 -7.64
C LEU A 11 -4.00 6.77 -7.19
N ASN A 12 -2.98 6.22 -6.52
CA ASN A 12 -1.79 6.97 -6.14
C ASN A 12 -1.00 7.50 -7.35
N SER A 13 -0.85 6.68 -8.39
CA SER A 13 -0.15 7.09 -9.61
C SER A 13 -0.91 8.20 -10.34
N PHE A 14 -2.23 8.12 -10.37
CA PHE A 14 -3.08 9.15 -10.94
C PHE A 14 -3.00 10.46 -10.14
N ASP A 15 -3.12 10.37 -8.83
CA ASP A 15 -3.04 11.52 -7.93
C ASP A 15 -1.69 12.23 -8.06
N PHE A 16 -0.60 11.45 -8.08
CA PHE A 16 0.74 11.98 -8.33
C PHE A 16 0.82 12.72 -9.68
N TYR A 17 0.29 12.13 -10.76
CA TYR A 17 0.26 12.79 -12.07
C TYR A 17 -0.51 14.12 -12.03
N ILE A 18 -1.68 14.17 -11.37
CA ILE A 18 -2.48 15.39 -11.27
C ILE A 18 -1.77 16.47 -10.44
N GLY A 19 -1.16 16.09 -9.32
CA GLY A 19 -0.58 17.01 -8.33
C GLY A 19 0.90 17.37 -8.53
N CYS A 20 1.65 16.65 -9.41
CA CYS A 20 3.08 16.88 -9.55
C CYS A 20 3.39 18.21 -10.27
N PRO A 21 4.56 18.82 -9.98
CA PRO A 21 5.04 20.01 -10.70
C PRO A 21 5.16 19.77 -12.21
N GLU A 22 5.02 20.82 -13.01
CA GLU A 22 5.04 20.76 -14.48
C GLU A 22 6.31 20.07 -15.02
N SER A 23 7.46 20.31 -14.39
CA SER A 23 8.74 19.65 -14.75
C SER A 23 8.72 18.12 -14.63
N TRP A 24 7.74 17.56 -13.91
CA TRP A 24 7.58 16.11 -13.71
C TRP A 24 6.40 15.52 -14.51
N LYS A 25 5.55 16.34 -15.12
CA LYS A 25 4.30 15.91 -15.78
C LYS A 25 4.52 14.82 -16.82
N VAL A 26 5.49 14.98 -17.71
CA VAL A 26 5.78 13.99 -18.76
C VAL A 26 6.13 12.63 -18.13
N LYS A 27 7.07 12.63 -17.19
CA LYS A 27 7.50 11.41 -16.52
C LYS A 27 6.39 10.76 -15.67
N ALA A 28 5.58 11.57 -15.01
CA ALA A 28 4.43 11.11 -14.24
C ALA A 28 3.35 10.50 -15.13
N TYR A 29 3.08 11.12 -16.28
CA TYR A 29 2.17 10.60 -17.32
C TYR A 29 2.64 9.25 -17.86
N GLU A 30 3.92 9.16 -18.27
CA GLU A 30 4.51 7.91 -18.77
C GLU A 30 4.44 6.79 -17.72
N GLY A 31 4.72 7.10 -16.45
CA GLY A 31 4.60 6.17 -15.34
C GLY A 31 3.16 5.70 -15.12
N LEU A 32 2.18 6.60 -15.19
CA LEU A 32 0.76 6.28 -15.07
C LEU A 32 0.30 5.38 -16.24
N VAL A 33 0.62 5.75 -17.49
CA VAL A 33 0.29 4.95 -18.68
C VAL A 33 0.93 3.56 -18.62
N SER A 34 2.20 3.48 -18.20
CA SER A 34 2.90 2.20 -17.98
C SER A 34 2.17 1.33 -16.95
N THR A 35 1.68 1.93 -15.87
CA THR A 35 0.89 1.23 -14.84
C THR A 35 -0.45 0.75 -15.40
N ILE A 36 -1.17 1.61 -16.16
CA ILE A 36 -2.43 1.25 -16.82
C ILE A 36 -2.25 0.06 -17.77
N LYS A 37 -1.21 0.06 -18.57
CA LYS A 37 -0.91 -1.01 -19.54
C LYS A 37 -0.25 -2.23 -18.91
N ARG A 38 0.00 -2.21 -17.60
CA ARG A 38 0.79 -3.26 -16.90
C ARG A 38 2.03 -3.65 -17.69
N ALA A 39 2.81 -2.65 -18.11
CA ALA A 39 4.07 -2.88 -18.80
C ALA A 39 4.94 -3.84 -17.96
N PRO A 40 5.74 -4.72 -18.59
CA PRO A 40 6.60 -5.65 -17.87
C PRO A 40 7.44 -4.92 -16.82
N PHE A 41 7.21 -5.25 -15.56
CA PHE A 41 7.91 -4.64 -14.45
C PHE A 41 9.12 -5.50 -14.06
N LYS A 42 10.32 -4.91 -14.13
CA LYS A 42 11.51 -5.49 -13.56
C LYS A 42 11.78 -4.82 -12.23
N PRO A 43 11.74 -5.58 -11.10
CA PRO A 43 12.06 -5.00 -9.80
C PRO A 43 13.46 -4.38 -9.81
N THR A 44 13.56 -3.14 -9.35
CA THR A 44 14.88 -2.55 -9.08
C THR A 44 15.52 -3.22 -7.86
N PRO A 45 16.85 -3.10 -7.67
CA PRO A 45 17.49 -3.60 -6.45
C PRO A 45 16.83 -3.10 -5.17
N GLU A 46 16.38 -1.84 -5.14
CA GLU A 46 15.70 -1.24 -3.99
C GLU A 46 14.34 -1.91 -3.71
N ILE A 47 13.57 -2.21 -4.75
CA ILE A 47 12.29 -2.91 -4.61
C ILE A 47 12.51 -4.34 -4.13
N THR A 48 13.46 -5.06 -4.72
CA THR A 48 13.82 -6.41 -4.28
C THR A 48 14.26 -6.41 -2.82
N LYS A 49 15.04 -5.41 -2.41
CA LYS A 49 15.48 -5.23 -1.03
C LYS A 49 14.30 -5.00 -0.09
N GLY A 50 13.31 -4.20 -0.50
CA GLY A 50 12.08 -3.98 0.26
C GLY A 50 11.28 -5.27 0.47
N LEU A 51 11.05 -6.03 -0.60
CA LEU A 51 10.34 -7.32 -0.54
C LEU A 51 11.06 -8.32 0.36
N ASN A 52 12.38 -8.40 0.27
CA ASN A 52 13.19 -9.27 1.14
C ASN A 52 13.09 -8.85 2.61
N PHE A 53 13.02 -7.54 2.88
CA PHE A 53 12.87 -7.04 4.25
C PHE A 53 11.51 -7.43 4.85
N GLU A 54 10.44 -7.27 4.11
CA GLU A 54 9.09 -7.70 4.53
C GLU A 54 9.04 -9.21 4.81
N ASP A 55 9.59 -10.04 3.91
CA ASP A 55 9.70 -11.49 4.07
C ASP A 55 10.50 -11.88 5.32
N GLN A 56 11.61 -11.20 5.59
CA GLN A 56 12.40 -11.44 6.80
C GLN A 56 11.65 -11.07 8.08
N VAL A 57 10.89 -9.97 8.08
CA VAL A 57 10.04 -9.60 9.22
C VAL A 57 8.99 -10.66 9.48
N GLN A 58 8.27 -11.11 8.44
CA GLN A 58 7.26 -12.15 8.54
C GLN A 58 7.85 -13.45 9.11
N LYS A 59 8.92 -13.96 8.51
CA LYS A 59 9.60 -15.19 8.96
C LYS A 59 10.08 -15.11 10.42
N ARG A 60 10.56 -13.94 10.82
CA ARG A 60 10.98 -13.72 12.21
C ARG A 60 9.79 -13.78 13.17
N VAL A 61 8.69 -13.10 12.85
CA VAL A 61 7.47 -13.15 13.66
C VAL A 61 6.94 -14.57 13.76
N GLU A 62 6.83 -15.28 12.64
CA GLU A 62 6.39 -16.68 12.60
C GLU A 62 7.30 -17.57 13.46
N GLY A 63 8.62 -17.42 13.38
CA GLY A 63 9.57 -18.15 14.21
C GLY A 63 9.42 -17.86 15.70
N CYS A 64 9.20 -16.60 16.07
CA CYS A 64 8.95 -16.22 17.47
C CYS A 64 7.67 -16.88 18.01
N LEU A 65 6.60 -16.87 17.23
CA LEU A 65 5.31 -17.42 17.63
C LEU A 65 5.31 -18.97 17.64
N GLN A 66 5.92 -19.59 16.64
CA GLN A 66 5.93 -21.06 16.49
C GLN A 66 6.90 -21.77 17.43
N PHE A 67 8.10 -21.19 17.63
CA PHE A 67 9.18 -21.84 18.36
C PHE A 67 9.47 -21.22 19.74
N GLY A 68 8.70 -20.20 20.13
CA GLY A 68 8.89 -19.49 21.40
C GLY A 68 10.18 -18.64 21.42
N TRP A 69 10.71 -18.24 20.28
CA TRP A 69 11.90 -17.41 20.21
C TRP A 69 11.65 -16.03 20.81
N LYS A 70 12.61 -15.55 21.58
CA LYS A 70 12.57 -14.18 22.09
C LYS A 70 13.26 -13.26 21.08
N ASN A 71 12.52 -12.36 20.44
CA ASN A 71 13.05 -11.53 19.37
C ASN A 71 14.32 -10.75 19.76
N HIS A 72 14.39 -10.23 20.99
CA HIS A 72 15.54 -9.48 21.48
C HIS A 72 16.83 -10.33 21.64
N GLU A 73 16.71 -11.65 21.75
CA GLU A 73 17.83 -12.60 21.87
C GLU A 73 18.37 -13.02 20.48
N LEU A 74 17.60 -12.83 19.42
CA LEU A 74 17.96 -13.28 18.07
C LEU A 74 18.80 -12.24 17.32
N PRO A 75 19.64 -12.66 16.32
CA PRO A 75 20.41 -11.74 15.51
C PRO A 75 19.55 -10.70 14.79
N GLY A 76 20.06 -9.50 14.58
CA GLY A 76 19.41 -8.41 13.84
C GLY A 76 19.63 -7.07 14.52
N SER A 77 19.50 -5.98 13.73
CA SER A 77 19.60 -4.62 14.27
C SER A 77 18.45 -4.29 15.22
N THR A 78 18.64 -3.30 16.06
CA THR A 78 17.60 -2.81 16.97
C THR A 78 16.35 -2.37 16.21
N GLU A 79 16.53 -1.67 15.11
CA GLU A 79 15.43 -1.18 14.26
C GLU A 79 14.63 -2.34 13.66
N PHE A 80 15.32 -3.38 13.18
CA PHE A 80 14.66 -4.60 12.66
C PHE A 80 13.83 -5.29 13.76
N LYS A 81 14.38 -5.44 14.95
CA LYS A 81 13.70 -6.05 16.11
C LYS A 81 12.45 -5.25 16.50
N ILE A 82 12.51 -3.92 16.45
CA ILE A 82 11.36 -3.05 16.71
C ILE A 82 10.25 -3.27 15.65
N VAL A 83 10.60 -3.42 14.37
CA VAL A 83 9.60 -3.74 13.34
C VAL A 83 8.94 -5.08 13.63
N VAL A 84 9.73 -6.11 13.95
CA VAL A 84 9.23 -7.44 14.31
C VAL A 84 8.28 -7.36 15.51
N ASP A 85 8.67 -6.69 16.60
CA ASP A 85 7.85 -6.56 17.81
C ASP A 85 6.51 -5.85 17.53
N ARG A 86 6.52 -4.84 16.66
CA ARG A 86 5.29 -4.15 16.24
C ARG A 86 4.37 -5.00 15.38
N CYS A 87 4.90 -6.01 14.69
CA CYS A 87 4.15 -6.92 13.85
C CYS A 87 3.74 -8.23 14.57
N MET A 88 4.23 -8.43 15.81
CA MET A 88 3.89 -9.63 16.60
C MET A 88 2.38 -9.77 16.75
N TYR A 89 1.89 -11.00 16.55
CA TYR A 89 0.47 -11.38 16.61
C TYR A 89 -0.41 -10.81 15.48
N GLY A 90 0.13 -10.03 14.54
CA GLY A 90 -0.56 -9.61 13.34
C GLY A 90 -0.64 -10.75 12.31
N LYS A 91 -1.68 -10.72 11.49
CA LYS A 91 -1.83 -11.62 10.33
C LYS A 91 -1.12 -11.00 9.14
N PHE A 92 -0.19 -11.74 8.54
CA PHE A 92 0.59 -11.26 7.40
C PHE A 92 -0.11 -11.48 6.05
N GLN A 93 0.14 -10.58 5.11
CA GLN A 93 -0.24 -10.68 3.70
C GLN A 93 -1.72 -10.95 3.50
N VAL A 94 -2.57 -10.22 4.26
CA VAL A 94 -4.02 -10.42 4.27
C VAL A 94 -4.66 -9.72 3.08
N TRP A 95 -5.39 -10.48 2.26
CA TRP A 95 -6.15 -9.97 1.13
C TRP A 95 -7.44 -9.30 1.58
N GLY A 96 -7.74 -8.13 1.02
CA GLY A 96 -8.99 -7.41 1.23
C GLY A 96 -9.55 -6.88 -0.09
N GLU A 97 -10.88 -6.75 -0.13
CA GLU A 97 -11.58 -6.16 -1.27
C GLU A 97 -12.85 -5.44 -0.83
N ARG A 98 -13.27 -4.45 -1.61
CA ARG A 98 -14.55 -3.76 -1.43
C ARG A 98 -15.08 -3.31 -2.79
N THR A 99 -16.40 -3.32 -2.94
CA THR A 99 -17.08 -2.86 -4.15
C THR A 99 -17.79 -1.55 -3.83
N TYR A 100 -17.65 -0.57 -4.72
CA TYR A 100 -18.27 0.75 -4.64
C TYR A 100 -19.23 0.93 -5.81
N ASP A 101 -20.35 1.64 -5.57
CA ASP A 101 -21.23 2.11 -6.64
C ASP A 101 -20.71 3.48 -7.13
N VAL A 102 -20.16 3.50 -8.36
CA VAL A 102 -19.53 4.70 -8.94
C VAL A 102 -20.47 5.30 -9.97
N PRO A 103 -20.93 6.54 -9.80
CA PRO A 103 -21.86 7.20 -10.71
C PRO A 103 -21.36 7.20 -12.16
N GLY A 104 -22.22 6.76 -13.09
CA GLY A 104 -21.89 6.66 -14.50
C GLY A 104 -21.07 5.43 -14.92
N TYR A 105 -20.50 4.67 -13.95
CA TYR A 105 -19.65 3.51 -14.22
C TYR A 105 -20.16 2.21 -13.58
N GLY A 106 -21.12 2.29 -12.64
CA GLY A 106 -21.67 1.15 -11.95
C GLY A 106 -20.73 0.59 -10.87
N LYS A 107 -20.73 -0.74 -10.70
CA LYS A 107 -19.97 -1.39 -9.61
C LYS A 107 -18.49 -1.50 -9.95
N VAL A 108 -17.65 -0.94 -9.07
CA VAL A 108 -16.19 -0.95 -9.18
C VAL A 108 -15.60 -1.63 -7.96
N LYS A 109 -14.80 -2.67 -8.17
CA LYS A 109 -14.09 -3.38 -7.11
C LYS A 109 -12.71 -2.79 -6.88
N THR A 110 -12.41 -2.45 -5.64
CA THR A 110 -11.02 -2.26 -5.19
C THR A 110 -10.54 -3.51 -4.48
N ALA A 111 -9.27 -3.83 -4.63
CA ALA A 111 -8.65 -4.97 -3.97
C ALA A 111 -7.19 -4.68 -3.67
N GLY A 112 -6.67 -5.30 -2.63
CA GLY A 112 -5.28 -5.15 -2.22
C GLY A 112 -4.91 -6.09 -1.08
N LYS A 113 -3.65 -6.08 -0.72
CA LYS A 113 -3.10 -6.96 0.30
C LYS A 113 -2.36 -6.13 1.34
N ALA A 114 -2.83 -6.19 2.59
CA ALA A 114 -2.14 -5.55 3.71
C ALA A 114 -0.95 -6.39 4.15
N ASP A 115 0.18 -5.77 4.46
CA ASP A 115 1.36 -6.47 4.94
C ASP A 115 1.08 -7.11 6.30
N VAL A 116 0.48 -6.36 7.23
CA VAL A 116 0.09 -6.88 8.55
C VAL A 116 -1.28 -6.33 8.96
N LEU A 117 -2.17 -7.22 9.36
CA LEU A 117 -3.51 -6.91 9.85
C LEU A 117 -3.69 -7.42 11.27
N PHE A 118 -4.08 -6.55 12.18
CA PHE A 118 -4.64 -6.87 13.48
C PHE A 118 -6.17 -6.71 13.40
N PRO A 119 -6.94 -7.79 13.45
CA PRO A 119 -8.39 -7.70 13.37
C PRO A 119 -8.99 -6.92 14.54
N LYS A 120 -10.19 -6.34 14.34
CA LYS A 120 -10.98 -5.79 15.45
C LYS A 120 -11.24 -6.84 16.53
N GLY A 121 -11.23 -6.43 17.78
CA GLY A 121 -11.44 -7.33 18.91
C GLY A 121 -10.29 -8.28 19.18
N SER A 122 -9.12 -8.07 18.57
CA SER A 122 -7.92 -8.81 18.96
C SER A 122 -7.42 -8.35 20.32
N ASP A 123 -6.77 -9.26 21.07
CA ASP A 123 -6.21 -8.97 22.41
C ASP A 123 -5.22 -7.80 22.42
N HIS A 124 -4.62 -7.50 21.26
CA HIS A 124 -3.62 -6.44 21.11
C HIS A 124 -4.19 -5.11 20.61
N PHE A 125 -5.32 -5.15 19.86
CA PHE A 125 -5.94 -3.94 19.28
C PHE A 125 -7.45 -4.07 19.21
N GLN A 126 -8.14 -3.48 20.19
CA GLN A 126 -9.61 -3.51 20.28
C GLN A 126 -10.31 -3.02 18.99
N TYR A 127 -9.79 -1.94 18.40
CA TYR A 127 -10.36 -1.34 17.17
C TYR A 127 -9.73 -1.87 15.89
N GLY A 128 -8.81 -2.83 16.01
CA GLY A 128 -8.00 -3.29 14.91
C GLY A 128 -6.91 -2.30 14.50
N LYS A 129 -5.94 -2.77 13.70
CA LYS A 129 -4.86 -1.95 13.15
C LYS A 129 -4.34 -2.56 11.86
N ILE A 130 -4.00 -1.71 10.90
CA ILE A 130 -3.31 -2.11 9.68
C ILE A 130 -1.89 -1.54 9.73
N ILE A 131 -0.91 -2.37 9.43
CA ILE A 131 0.48 -1.92 9.27
C ILE A 131 0.93 -2.23 7.85
N ASP A 132 1.56 -1.25 7.24
CA ASP A 132 2.19 -1.36 5.93
C ASP A 132 3.69 -1.07 6.08
N ILE A 133 4.51 -2.05 5.69
CA ILE A 133 5.96 -2.00 5.86
C ILE A 133 6.56 -1.38 4.61
N LYS A 134 7.34 -0.32 4.78
CA LYS A 134 8.02 0.37 3.67
C LYS A 134 9.52 0.44 3.92
N THR A 135 10.27 0.46 2.83
CA THR A 135 11.69 0.72 2.85
C THR A 135 12.05 1.90 1.96
N THR A 136 13.03 2.68 2.33
CA THR A 136 13.53 3.79 1.52
C THR A 136 15.00 4.08 1.82
N GLY A 137 15.76 4.49 0.81
CA GLY A 137 17.11 5.05 1.00
C GLY A 137 17.08 6.54 1.40
N ASN A 138 15.94 7.23 1.18
CA ASN A 138 15.82 8.65 1.45
C ASN A 138 14.40 8.98 1.96
N PHE A 139 14.30 9.26 3.24
CA PHE A 139 13.06 9.72 3.87
C PHE A 139 13.09 11.24 3.96
N LYS A 140 12.31 11.92 3.11
CA LYS A 140 12.23 13.38 3.07
C LYS A 140 11.18 13.92 4.04
N ASP A 141 9.93 13.47 3.87
CA ASP A 141 8.81 13.87 4.72
C ASP A 141 7.71 12.78 4.74
N GLU A 142 6.68 13.00 5.54
CA GLU A 142 5.58 12.06 5.75
C GLU A 142 4.45 12.20 4.71
N ARG A 143 4.37 13.31 3.96
CA ARG A 143 3.25 13.61 3.05
C ARG A 143 3.05 12.51 2.01
N LYS A 144 4.14 12.01 1.44
CA LYS A 144 4.12 10.88 0.50
C LYS A 144 3.33 9.66 1.01
N TYR A 145 3.26 9.49 2.33
CA TYR A 145 2.56 8.38 3.01
C TYR A 145 1.15 8.80 3.44
N THR A 146 1.02 9.96 4.07
CA THR A 146 -0.26 10.45 4.61
C THR A 146 -1.25 10.88 3.54
N GLU A 147 -0.78 11.30 2.39
CA GLU A 147 -1.58 11.66 1.22
C GLU A 147 -1.88 10.47 0.29
N SER A 148 -1.34 9.27 0.59
CA SER A 148 -1.58 8.06 -0.19
C SER A 148 -3.01 7.54 -0.03
N TRP A 149 -3.61 7.02 -1.10
CA TRP A 149 -4.93 6.38 -1.08
C TRP A 149 -4.92 5.00 -0.43
N GLN A 150 -3.76 4.37 -0.30
CA GLN A 150 -3.63 3.02 0.25
C GLN A 150 -4.20 2.89 1.68
N PRO A 151 -3.87 3.78 2.64
CA PRO A 151 -4.44 3.72 3.98
C PRO A 151 -5.97 3.77 3.98
N LEU A 152 -6.55 4.71 3.23
CA LEU A 152 -8.00 4.91 3.20
C LEU A 152 -8.73 3.71 2.61
N VAL A 153 -8.25 3.20 1.46
CA VAL A 153 -8.82 2.03 0.81
C VAL A 153 -8.70 0.78 1.69
N TYR A 154 -7.55 0.57 2.32
CA TYR A 154 -7.36 -0.57 3.23
C TYR A 154 -8.19 -0.42 4.51
N GLY A 155 -8.29 0.79 5.07
CA GLY A 155 -9.18 1.06 6.19
C GLY A 155 -10.62 0.64 5.89
N MET A 156 -11.10 0.90 4.67
CA MET A 156 -12.43 0.54 4.22
C MET A 156 -12.63 -0.96 4.00
N PHE A 157 -11.60 -1.74 3.64
CA PHE A 157 -11.74 -3.18 3.47
C PHE A 157 -12.17 -3.89 4.76
N TRP A 158 -11.61 -3.47 5.89
CA TRP A 158 -11.85 -4.11 7.18
C TRP A 158 -12.56 -3.19 8.18
N GLU A 159 -12.95 -1.98 7.74
CA GLU A 159 -13.54 -0.92 8.58
C GLU A 159 -12.65 -0.57 9.78
N ILE A 160 -11.33 -0.60 9.60
CA ILE A 160 -10.34 -0.30 10.62
C ILE A 160 -9.83 1.12 10.45
N PRO A 161 -10.02 2.01 11.46
CA PRO A 161 -9.60 3.40 11.35
C PRO A 161 -8.12 3.64 11.67
N TYR A 162 -7.41 2.66 12.20
CA TYR A 162 -6.00 2.82 12.59
C TYR A 162 -5.07 2.18 11.57
N PHE A 163 -4.26 3.04 10.96
CA PHE A 163 -3.26 2.65 9.98
C PHE A 163 -1.88 3.14 10.39
N GLN A 164 -0.84 2.36 10.11
CA GLN A 164 0.54 2.74 10.40
C GLN A 164 1.44 2.35 9.23
N PHE A 165 2.23 3.31 8.74
CA PHE A 165 3.43 2.95 7.97
C PHE A 165 4.60 2.74 8.91
N LEU A 166 5.30 1.61 8.74
CA LEU A 166 6.60 1.35 9.34
C LEU A 166 7.66 1.49 8.25
N VAL A 167 8.38 2.61 8.24
CA VAL A 167 9.33 2.94 7.18
C VAL A 167 10.76 2.71 7.68
N ALA A 168 11.41 1.65 7.19
CA ALA A 168 12.82 1.40 7.43
C ALA A 168 13.65 2.26 6.45
N VAL A 169 14.47 3.14 6.99
CA VAL A 169 15.37 4.00 6.22
C VAL A 169 16.76 3.39 6.22
N TRP A 170 17.27 3.03 5.04
CA TRP A 170 18.60 2.45 4.87
C TRP A 170 19.70 3.52 5.01
N GLU A 171 20.90 3.13 5.43
CA GLU A 171 22.06 4.04 5.48
C GLU A 171 22.41 4.60 4.10
N ASP A 172 22.41 3.71 3.08
CA ASP A 172 22.57 4.03 1.68
C ASP A 172 21.89 2.97 0.80
N THR A 173 21.90 3.15 -0.51
CA THR A 173 21.25 2.24 -1.47
C THR A 173 21.90 0.85 -1.51
N GLY A 174 23.18 0.72 -1.19
CA GLY A 174 23.93 -0.54 -1.14
C GLY A 174 23.91 -1.22 0.22
N SER A 175 23.62 -0.48 1.31
CA SER A 175 23.70 -0.98 2.68
C SER A 175 22.57 -1.95 3.02
N THR A 176 22.86 -2.96 3.83
CA THR A 176 21.87 -3.80 4.52
C THR A 176 21.51 -3.29 5.90
N LYS A 177 22.13 -2.18 6.34
CA LYS A 177 21.89 -1.59 7.64
C LYS A 177 20.75 -0.58 7.59
N ILE A 178 19.86 -0.65 8.57
CA ILE A 178 18.81 0.33 8.79
C ILE A 178 19.41 1.48 9.60
N LYS A 179 19.36 2.70 9.04
CA LYS A 179 19.81 3.93 9.69
C LYS A 179 18.79 4.40 10.73
N SER A 180 17.51 4.30 10.42
CA SER A 180 16.44 4.71 11.31
C SER A 180 15.12 4.05 10.93
N LEU A 181 14.19 4.01 11.90
CA LEU A 181 12.82 3.58 11.71
C LEU A 181 11.89 4.77 11.93
N LYS A 182 10.96 4.97 11.00
CA LYS A 182 9.88 5.95 11.12
C LYS A 182 8.54 5.23 11.26
N ALA A 183 7.74 5.63 12.23
CA ALA A 183 6.39 5.13 12.44
C ALA A 183 5.40 6.26 12.20
N ILE A 184 4.69 6.21 11.08
CA ILE A 184 3.69 7.20 10.70
C ILE A 184 2.32 6.63 11.07
N ASN A 185 1.73 7.17 12.13
CA ASN A 185 0.43 6.71 12.63
C ASN A 185 -0.68 7.58 12.04
N MET A 186 -1.73 6.94 11.55
CA MET A 186 -2.89 7.61 10.98
C MET A 186 -4.17 7.11 11.66
N LYS A 187 -5.05 8.05 11.99
CA LYS A 187 -6.45 7.77 12.30
C LYS A 187 -7.28 8.19 11.11
N LEU A 188 -7.85 7.22 10.42
CA LEU A 188 -8.59 7.43 9.19
C LEU A 188 -10.02 7.90 9.52
N ASP A 189 -10.51 8.86 8.77
CA ASP A 189 -11.91 9.21 8.74
C ASP A 189 -12.65 8.26 7.79
N LEU A 190 -13.28 7.24 8.34
CA LEU A 190 -14.02 6.25 7.55
C LEU A 190 -15.42 6.71 7.18
N GLU A 191 -15.97 7.75 7.83
CA GLU A 191 -17.30 8.27 7.53
C GLU A 191 -17.34 8.93 6.16
N THR A 192 -16.30 9.68 5.82
CA THR A 192 -16.17 10.34 4.50
C THR A 192 -15.36 9.51 3.48
N ALA A 193 -14.78 8.38 3.90
CA ALA A 193 -13.85 7.61 3.08
C ALA A 193 -14.48 7.07 1.80
N GLU A 194 -15.71 6.55 1.88
CA GLU A 194 -16.41 5.98 0.72
C GLU A 194 -16.63 7.05 -0.36
N GLU A 195 -17.16 8.20 0.02
CA GLU A 195 -17.38 9.33 -0.90
C GLU A 195 -16.06 9.78 -1.56
N ARG A 196 -15.01 9.93 -0.76
CA ARG A 196 -13.69 10.34 -1.27
C ARG A 196 -13.12 9.33 -2.26
N ILE A 197 -13.22 8.02 -1.98
CA ILE A 197 -12.76 6.96 -2.88
C ILE A 197 -13.57 6.95 -4.18
N VAL A 198 -14.91 7.04 -4.07
CA VAL A 198 -15.80 7.08 -5.23
C VAL A 198 -15.50 8.28 -6.12
N ASN A 199 -15.31 9.47 -5.53
CA ASN A 199 -14.97 10.69 -6.27
C ASN A 199 -13.62 10.52 -6.99
N GLN A 200 -12.61 9.96 -6.33
CA GLN A 200 -11.30 9.73 -6.96
C GLN A 200 -11.37 8.71 -8.11
N ILE A 201 -12.14 7.64 -7.94
CA ILE A 201 -12.38 6.66 -9.02
C ILE A 201 -13.09 7.33 -10.20
N THR A 202 -14.11 8.13 -9.93
CA THR A 202 -14.85 8.89 -10.97
C THR A 202 -13.92 9.81 -11.75
N ASN A 203 -13.08 10.57 -11.05
CA ASN A 203 -12.10 11.48 -11.66
C ASN A 203 -11.11 10.69 -12.54
N PHE A 204 -10.59 9.58 -12.05
CA PHE A 204 -9.68 8.72 -12.80
C PHE A 204 -10.34 8.16 -14.07
N TYR A 205 -11.56 7.64 -13.98
CA TYR A 205 -12.26 7.08 -15.14
C TYR A 205 -12.67 8.14 -16.16
N THR A 206 -13.06 9.31 -15.70
CA THR A 206 -13.30 10.46 -16.58
C THR A 206 -12.03 10.84 -17.33
N TRP A 207 -10.90 10.91 -16.62
CA TRP A 207 -9.60 11.18 -17.21
C TRP A 207 -9.17 10.11 -18.23
N LEU A 208 -9.41 8.82 -17.95
CA LEU A 208 -9.12 7.73 -18.92
C LEU A 208 -9.89 7.92 -20.22
N ASN A 209 -11.18 8.27 -20.15
CA ASN A 209 -12.00 8.51 -21.33
C ASN A 209 -11.51 9.72 -22.14
N LEU A 210 -11.20 10.83 -21.46
CA LEU A 210 -10.70 12.06 -22.10
C LEU A 210 -9.34 11.86 -22.79
N ASN A 211 -8.53 10.94 -22.31
CA ASN A 211 -7.20 10.67 -22.84
C ASN A 211 -7.14 9.43 -23.77
N GLY A 212 -8.28 8.82 -24.11
CA GLY A 212 -8.34 7.65 -24.98
C GLY A 212 -7.69 6.38 -24.42
N LEU A 213 -7.55 6.30 -23.08
CA LEU A 213 -6.88 5.18 -22.37
C LEU A 213 -7.87 4.17 -21.77
N TRP A 214 -9.18 4.37 -21.97
CA TRP A 214 -10.21 3.51 -21.39
C TRP A 214 -10.09 2.06 -21.84
N GLU A 215 -9.91 1.81 -23.13
CA GLU A 215 -9.82 0.46 -23.68
C GLU A 215 -8.57 -0.28 -23.17
N ASP A 216 -7.42 0.40 -23.11
CA ASP A 216 -6.18 -0.16 -22.54
C ASP A 216 -6.38 -0.58 -21.08
N TYR A 217 -6.98 0.30 -20.28
CA TYR A 217 -7.30 0.02 -18.88
C TYR A 217 -8.29 -1.13 -18.76
N PHE A 218 -9.42 -1.08 -19.47
CA PHE A 218 -10.49 -2.09 -19.39
C PHE A 218 -9.98 -3.47 -19.78
N HIS A 219 -9.21 -3.56 -20.85
CA HIS A 219 -8.61 -4.82 -21.28
C HIS A 219 -7.65 -5.39 -20.21
N THR A 220 -6.84 -4.52 -19.62
CA THR A 220 -5.79 -4.93 -18.69
C THR A 220 -6.31 -5.31 -17.30
N TYR A 221 -7.26 -4.52 -16.76
CA TYR A 221 -7.73 -4.69 -15.38
C TYR A 221 -9.04 -5.44 -15.25
N CYS A 222 -9.88 -5.43 -16.28
CA CYS A 222 -11.22 -5.95 -16.19
C CYS A 222 -11.44 -7.25 -17.00
N LYS A 223 -10.86 -7.35 -18.22
CA LYS A 223 -10.95 -8.57 -19.04
C LYS A 223 -9.90 -9.63 -18.67
N ASN A 224 -8.66 -9.21 -18.41
CA ASN A 224 -7.54 -10.09 -18.09
C ASN A 224 -6.99 -9.80 -16.67
N PRO A 225 -7.79 -9.92 -15.62
CA PRO A 225 -7.31 -9.71 -14.26
C PRO A 225 -6.33 -10.83 -13.91
N ARG A 226 -5.10 -10.47 -13.55
CA ARG A 226 -4.11 -11.39 -12.97
C ARG A 226 -4.44 -11.64 -11.52
#